data_810be9f59a332415794e45a619bdb108
#
_entry.id   810be9f59a332415794e45a619bdb108
#
_cell.length_a   1.000
_cell.length_b   1.000
_cell.length_c   1.000
_cell.angle_alpha   90.00
_cell.angle_beta   90.00
_cell.angle_gamma   90.00
#
_symmetry.space_group_name_H-M   'P 1'
#
loop_
_entity.id
_entity.type
_entity.pdbx_description
1 polymer ?
#
loop_
_entity_poly.entity_id
_entity_poly.type
_entity_poly.pdbx_seq_one_letter_code
_entity_poly.pdbx_strand_id
1 'polypeptide(L)'
;MKKILFLLALLLLPLGVAEAQKVALVDMEFILKKDPAYTAMTRQIDDLSKRWQDEVTSIEKKAETAYKSYQGEAAFLSADQKKAREESIVALEKQAYDLKRKYFGPEGELFKKRTSLITPIQDEIYNAVKDISDQRGYSLVIDRSSNAAGIIYGSPKVDISNEVLQKLGYSYQ
;
A
#
# COMPACT_ATOMS: atom_id res chain seq x y z
N MET A 1 6.27 -35.99 61.81
CA MET A 1 6.10 -36.65 60.50
C MET A 1 5.09 -35.95 59.59
N LYS A 2 3.89 -35.63 60.11
CA LYS A 2 2.87 -34.95 59.26
C LYS A 2 3.30 -33.58 58.68
N LYS A 3 4.12 -32.79 59.41
CA LYS A 3 4.63 -31.48 58.95
C LYS A 3 5.68 -31.58 57.79
N ILE A 4 6.46 -32.67 57.81
CA ILE A 4 7.46 -32.94 56.77
C ILE A 4 6.78 -33.41 55.48
N LEU A 5 5.69 -34.15 55.57
CA LEU A 5 4.89 -34.63 54.45
C LEU A 5 4.21 -33.42 53.73
N PHE A 6 3.77 -32.40 54.50
CA PHE A 6 3.16 -31.18 53.94
C PHE A 6 4.17 -30.29 53.21
N LEU A 7 5.41 -30.22 53.69
CA LEU A 7 6.49 -29.51 53.01
C LEU A 7 6.93 -30.20 51.72
N LEU A 8 6.89 -31.54 51.68
CA LEU A 8 7.22 -32.32 50.50
C LEU A 8 6.13 -32.20 49.42
N ALA A 9 4.86 -32.08 49.80
CA ALA A 9 3.73 -31.88 48.92
C ALA A 9 3.74 -30.46 48.24
N LEU A 10 4.30 -29.47 48.95
CA LEU A 10 4.43 -28.08 48.40
C LEU A 10 5.55 -27.99 47.35
N LEU A 11 6.52 -28.93 47.34
CA LEU A 11 7.58 -28.98 46.32
C LEU A 11 7.14 -29.64 45.00
N LEU A 12 5.95 -30.26 44.97
CA LEU A 12 5.38 -30.95 43.84
C LEU A 12 4.32 -30.08 43.08
N LEU A 13 4.18 -28.78 43.43
CA LEU A 13 3.40 -27.87 42.60
C LEU A 13 4.07 -27.80 41.21
N PRO A 14 3.37 -28.18 40.15
CA PRO A 14 3.93 -28.01 38.82
C PRO A 14 4.26 -26.53 38.67
N LEU A 15 5.55 -26.20 38.54
CA LEU A 15 6.00 -24.94 38.05
C LEU A 15 5.35 -24.81 36.66
N GLY A 16 4.22 -24.11 36.59
CA GLY A 16 3.55 -23.83 35.34
C GLY A 16 4.60 -23.29 34.38
N VAL A 17 4.88 -24.05 33.33
CA VAL A 17 5.79 -23.62 32.29
C VAL A 17 5.12 -22.38 31.71
N ALA A 18 5.56 -21.20 32.12
CA ALA A 18 5.19 -19.97 31.47
C ALA A 18 5.70 -20.11 30.04
N GLU A 19 4.84 -20.48 29.11
CA GLU A 19 5.18 -20.45 27.70
C GLU A 19 5.50 -18.98 27.38
N ALA A 20 6.79 -18.70 27.23
CA ALA A 20 7.25 -17.38 26.81
C ALA A 20 6.60 -17.10 25.46
N GLN A 21 5.80 -16.04 25.40
CA GLN A 21 5.18 -15.60 24.16
C GLN A 21 6.28 -15.36 23.12
N LYS A 22 6.27 -16.14 22.05
CA LYS A 22 7.23 -16.01 20.97
C LYS A 22 6.76 -14.90 20.04
N VAL A 23 7.62 -13.93 19.82
CA VAL A 23 7.40 -12.82 18.89
C VAL A 23 8.37 -12.96 17.73
N ALA A 24 7.88 -12.69 16.52
CA ALA A 24 8.70 -12.60 15.33
C ALA A 24 8.59 -11.21 14.67
N LEU A 25 9.54 -10.89 13.84
CA LEU A 25 9.56 -9.71 12.98
C LEU A 25 9.48 -10.14 11.52
N VAL A 26 8.85 -9.30 10.72
CA VAL A 26 8.81 -9.42 9.27
C VAL A 26 9.12 -8.05 8.65
N ASP A 27 9.79 -8.03 7.52
CA ASP A 27 10.03 -6.83 6.72
C ASP A 27 9.17 -6.90 5.46
N MET A 28 7.97 -6.31 5.54
CA MET A 28 7.01 -6.31 4.43
C MET A 28 7.56 -5.61 3.19
N GLU A 29 8.32 -4.52 3.36
CA GLU A 29 8.92 -3.80 2.24
C GLU A 29 9.96 -4.66 1.50
N PHE A 30 10.80 -5.38 2.25
CA PHE A 30 11.77 -6.31 1.70
C PHE A 30 11.09 -7.46 0.92
N ILE A 31 10.03 -8.05 1.49
CA ILE A 31 9.27 -9.13 0.85
C ILE A 31 8.62 -8.63 -0.45
N LEU A 32 7.91 -7.51 -0.40
CA LEU A 32 7.24 -6.93 -1.56
C LEU A 32 8.23 -6.59 -2.69
N LYS A 33 9.42 -6.06 -2.37
CA LYS A 33 10.46 -5.79 -3.38
C LYS A 33 10.99 -7.04 -4.09
N LYS A 34 10.91 -8.20 -3.43
CA LYS A 34 11.35 -9.49 -4.00
C LYS A 34 10.21 -10.22 -4.72
N ASP A 35 8.96 -9.78 -4.54
CA ASP A 35 7.79 -10.37 -5.16
C ASP A 35 7.65 -9.92 -6.63
N PRO A 36 7.69 -10.86 -7.61
CA PRO A 36 7.50 -10.51 -9.03
C PRO A 36 6.10 -9.95 -9.32
N ALA A 37 5.06 -10.41 -8.61
CA ALA A 37 3.71 -9.90 -8.78
C ALA A 37 3.59 -8.45 -8.34
N TYR A 38 4.24 -8.07 -7.22
CA TYR A 38 4.32 -6.69 -6.77
C TYR A 38 5.06 -5.80 -7.79
N THR A 39 6.16 -6.29 -8.34
CA THR A 39 6.91 -5.57 -9.38
C THR A 39 6.05 -5.33 -10.63
N ALA A 40 5.32 -6.37 -11.07
CA ALA A 40 4.41 -6.27 -12.23
C ALA A 40 3.25 -5.30 -11.95
N MET A 41 2.67 -5.37 -10.75
CA MET A 41 1.63 -4.46 -10.27
C MET A 41 2.11 -3.00 -10.28
N THR A 42 3.30 -2.74 -9.75
CA THR A 42 3.86 -1.38 -9.69
C THR A 42 4.01 -0.80 -11.10
N ARG A 43 4.56 -1.57 -12.04
CA ARG A 43 4.68 -1.14 -13.45
C ARG A 43 3.31 -0.85 -14.06
N GLN A 44 2.33 -1.71 -13.83
CA GLN A 44 0.97 -1.52 -14.36
C GLN A 44 0.33 -0.24 -13.81
N ILE A 45 0.52 0.07 -12.53
CA ILE A 45 0.01 1.29 -11.89
C ILE A 45 0.71 2.52 -12.44
N ASP A 46 2.03 2.47 -12.63
CA ASP A 46 2.80 3.59 -13.17
C ASP A 46 2.40 3.89 -14.62
N ASP A 47 2.24 2.87 -15.46
CA ASP A 47 1.79 3.02 -16.85
C ASP A 47 0.38 3.60 -16.92
N LEU A 48 -0.51 3.16 -16.03
CA LEU A 48 -1.88 3.64 -15.97
C LEU A 48 -1.91 5.10 -15.50
N SER A 49 -1.15 5.43 -14.46
CA SER A 49 -1.00 6.79 -13.93
C SER A 49 -0.50 7.75 -15.02
N LYS A 50 0.52 7.34 -15.77
CA LYS A 50 1.06 8.13 -16.87
C LYS A 50 0.02 8.39 -17.96
N ARG A 51 -0.69 7.35 -18.40
CA ARG A 51 -1.76 7.52 -19.42
C ARG A 51 -2.84 8.48 -18.97
N TRP A 52 -3.30 8.39 -17.73
CA TRP A 52 -4.31 9.28 -17.20
C TRP A 52 -3.79 10.71 -17.01
N GLN A 53 -2.53 10.87 -16.61
CA GLN A 53 -1.89 12.19 -16.54
C GLN A 53 -1.79 12.83 -17.93
N ASP A 54 -1.42 12.06 -18.96
CA ASP A 54 -1.34 12.52 -20.33
C ASP A 54 -2.72 12.96 -20.86
N GLU A 55 -3.79 12.23 -20.52
CA GLU A 55 -5.17 12.57 -20.85
C GLU A 55 -5.58 13.91 -20.22
N VAL A 56 -5.37 14.08 -18.90
CA VAL A 56 -5.65 15.33 -18.20
C VAL A 56 -4.86 16.48 -18.81
N THR A 57 -3.56 16.30 -19.00
CA THR A 57 -2.68 17.32 -19.60
C THR A 57 -3.10 17.71 -21.03
N SER A 58 -3.62 16.75 -21.80
CA SER A 58 -4.14 17.04 -23.14
C SER A 58 -5.34 17.98 -23.10
N ILE A 59 -6.25 17.82 -22.15
CA ILE A 59 -7.41 18.71 -21.99
C ILE A 59 -6.98 20.08 -21.44
N GLU A 60 -6.06 20.10 -20.45
CA GLU A 60 -5.49 21.35 -19.92
C GLU A 60 -4.84 22.19 -21.05
N LYS A 61 -4.06 21.55 -21.93
CA LYS A 61 -3.45 22.23 -23.10
C LYS A 61 -4.49 22.75 -24.09
N LYS A 62 -5.60 22.02 -24.29
CA LYS A 62 -6.70 22.52 -25.15
C LYS A 62 -7.35 23.76 -24.53
N ALA A 63 -7.58 23.77 -23.22
CA ALA A 63 -8.12 24.94 -22.52
C ALA A 63 -7.16 26.13 -22.62
N GLU A 64 -5.87 25.92 -22.38
CA GLU A 64 -4.84 26.97 -22.52
C GLU A 64 -4.77 27.54 -23.94
N THR A 65 -4.80 26.66 -24.94
CA THR A 65 -4.79 27.10 -26.34
C THR A 65 -6.03 27.89 -26.70
N ALA A 66 -7.22 27.44 -26.28
CA ALA A 66 -8.48 28.13 -26.48
C ALA A 66 -8.47 29.53 -25.80
N TYR A 67 -7.92 29.60 -24.58
CA TYR A 67 -7.78 30.86 -23.86
C TYR A 67 -6.84 31.84 -24.55
N LYS A 68 -5.66 31.40 -25.01
CA LYS A 68 -4.70 32.22 -25.76
C LYS A 68 -5.29 32.73 -27.06
N SER A 69 -6.02 31.88 -27.80
CA SER A 69 -6.73 32.30 -29.01
C SER A 69 -7.79 33.36 -28.73
N TYR A 70 -8.59 33.12 -27.65
CA TYR A 70 -9.60 34.09 -27.22
C TYR A 70 -8.98 35.44 -26.86
N GLN A 71 -7.87 35.47 -26.11
CA GLN A 71 -7.17 36.71 -25.78
C GLN A 71 -6.72 37.49 -27.04
N GLY A 72 -6.20 36.79 -28.05
CA GLY A 72 -5.76 37.41 -29.31
C GLY A 72 -6.91 37.97 -30.17
N GLU A 73 -8.08 37.34 -30.12
CA GLU A 73 -9.23 37.64 -30.94
C GLU A 73 -10.28 38.54 -30.27
N ALA A 74 -10.21 38.67 -28.92
CA ALA A 74 -11.25 39.29 -28.11
C ALA A 74 -11.70 40.69 -28.57
N ALA A 75 -10.78 41.51 -29.12
CA ALA A 75 -11.10 42.85 -29.59
C ALA A 75 -12.02 42.83 -30.84
N PHE A 76 -12.05 41.74 -31.57
CA PHE A 76 -12.79 41.59 -32.83
C PHE A 76 -14.06 40.78 -32.71
N LEU A 77 -14.33 40.17 -31.52
CA LEU A 77 -15.48 39.32 -31.28
C LEU A 77 -16.72 40.13 -30.84
N SER A 78 -17.91 39.72 -31.29
CA SER A 78 -19.18 40.21 -30.76
C SER A 78 -19.40 39.70 -29.33
N ALA A 79 -20.36 40.29 -28.59
CA ALA A 79 -20.67 39.86 -27.21
C ALA A 79 -21.07 38.39 -27.14
N ASP A 80 -21.89 37.89 -28.05
CA ASP A 80 -22.32 36.49 -28.09
C ASP A 80 -21.15 35.54 -28.40
N GLN A 81 -20.25 35.96 -29.33
CA GLN A 81 -19.05 35.19 -29.65
C GLN A 81 -18.09 35.11 -28.45
N LYS A 82 -17.89 36.21 -27.71
CA LYS A 82 -17.09 36.21 -26.47
C LYS A 82 -17.65 35.23 -25.47
N LYS A 83 -18.96 35.34 -25.19
CA LYS A 83 -19.64 34.44 -24.25
C LYS A 83 -19.48 32.96 -24.64
N ALA A 84 -19.69 32.64 -25.91
CA ALA A 84 -19.54 31.24 -26.37
C ALA A 84 -18.10 30.74 -26.23
N ARG A 85 -17.07 31.58 -26.47
CA ARG A 85 -15.67 31.23 -26.29
C ARG A 85 -15.33 31.00 -24.79
N GLU A 86 -15.78 31.89 -23.92
CA GLU A 86 -15.59 31.81 -22.48
C GLU A 86 -16.26 30.54 -21.92
N GLU A 87 -17.50 30.25 -22.30
CA GLU A 87 -18.19 29.03 -21.92
C GLU A 87 -17.45 27.75 -22.36
N SER A 88 -16.90 27.76 -23.58
CA SER A 88 -16.10 26.65 -24.10
C SER A 88 -14.81 26.45 -23.32
N ILE A 89 -14.11 27.51 -22.92
CA ILE A 89 -12.89 27.44 -22.10
C ILE A 89 -13.22 26.89 -20.74
N VAL A 90 -14.23 27.42 -20.06
CA VAL A 90 -14.70 26.94 -18.75
C VAL A 90 -15.09 25.47 -18.81
N ALA A 91 -15.74 25.03 -19.89
CA ALA A 91 -16.11 23.62 -20.07
C ALA A 91 -14.86 22.71 -20.15
N LEU A 92 -13.81 23.14 -20.88
CA LEU A 92 -12.55 22.39 -20.97
C LEU A 92 -11.82 22.34 -19.61
N GLU A 93 -11.75 23.47 -18.89
CA GLU A 93 -11.14 23.52 -17.56
C GLU A 93 -11.88 22.60 -16.57
N LYS A 94 -13.21 22.65 -16.62
CA LYS A 94 -14.05 21.76 -15.80
C LYS A 94 -13.82 20.29 -16.16
N GLN A 95 -13.72 19.97 -17.44
CA GLN A 95 -13.44 18.60 -17.90
C GLN A 95 -12.08 18.11 -17.37
N ALA A 96 -11.03 18.92 -17.44
CA ALA A 96 -9.71 18.58 -16.91
C ALA A 96 -9.77 18.35 -15.39
N TYR A 97 -10.45 19.22 -14.67
CA TYR A 97 -10.65 19.09 -13.23
C TYR A 97 -11.39 17.81 -12.87
N ASP A 98 -12.50 17.51 -13.56
CA ASP A 98 -13.32 16.33 -13.29
C ASP A 98 -12.53 15.03 -13.59
N LEU A 99 -11.75 14.98 -14.67
CA LEU A 99 -10.86 13.86 -14.99
C LEU A 99 -9.78 13.69 -13.91
N LYS A 100 -9.13 14.78 -13.51
CA LYS A 100 -8.11 14.75 -12.47
C LYS A 100 -8.66 14.21 -11.16
N ARG A 101 -9.84 14.66 -10.75
CA ARG A 101 -10.53 14.17 -9.57
C ARG A 101 -10.93 12.70 -9.70
N LYS A 102 -11.45 12.30 -10.85
CA LYS A 102 -11.84 10.92 -11.15
C LYS A 102 -10.65 9.97 -11.02
N TYR A 103 -9.51 10.33 -11.61
CA TYR A 103 -8.35 9.45 -11.66
C TYR A 103 -7.52 9.50 -10.38
N PHE A 104 -7.24 10.69 -9.85
CA PHE A 104 -6.26 10.93 -8.79
C PHE A 104 -6.87 11.43 -7.48
N GLY A 105 -8.19 11.57 -7.40
CA GLY A 105 -8.86 11.94 -6.16
C GLY A 105 -8.65 10.91 -5.02
N PRO A 106 -9.01 11.24 -3.78
CA PRO A 106 -8.78 10.37 -2.61
C PRO A 106 -9.31 8.94 -2.77
N GLU A 107 -10.44 8.77 -3.47
CA GLU A 107 -11.03 7.47 -3.83
C GLU A 107 -11.11 7.30 -5.35
N GLY A 108 -10.17 7.90 -6.06
CA GLY A 108 -10.11 7.87 -7.51
C GLY A 108 -9.75 6.49 -8.06
N GLU A 109 -9.83 6.39 -9.39
CA GLU A 109 -9.62 5.11 -10.08
C GLU A 109 -8.21 4.54 -9.84
N LEU A 110 -7.18 5.40 -9.68
CA LEU A 110 -5.81 4.96 -9.37
C LEU A 110 -5.73 4.30 -7.99
N PHE A 111 -6.38 4.89 -6.99
CA PHE A 111 -6.44 4.32 -5.65
C PHE A 111 -7.15 2.96 -5.67
N LYS A 112 -8.34 2.89 -6.28
CA LYS A 112 -9.11 1.64 -6.40
C LYS A 112 -8.31 0.55 -7.11
N LYS A 113 -7.66 0.89 -8.22
CA LYS A 113 -6.86 -0.05 -9.00
C LYS A 113 -5.66 -0.56 -8.19
N ARG A 114 -4.95 0.34 -7.50
CA ARG A 114 -3.84 -0.04 -6.62
C ARG A 114 -4.32 -0.99 -5.52
N THR A 115 -5.39 -0.66 -4.82
CA THR A 115 -5.96 -1.50 -3.76
C THR A 115 -6.35 -2.86 -4.29
N SER A 116 -7.05 -2.94 -5.42
CA SER A 116 -7.49 -4.22 -6.00
C SER A 116 -6.34 -5.13 -6.42
N LEU A 117 -5.18 -4.57 -6.78
CA LEU A 117 -4.01 -5.33 -7.20
C LEU A 117 -3.10 -5.70 -6.03
N ILE A 118 -2.99 -4.85 -5.00
CA ILE A 118 -2.13 -5.12 -3.85
C ILE A 118 -2.75 -6.11 -2.87
N THR A 119 -4.07 -6.08 -2.71
CA THR A 119 -4.78 -6.92 -1.72
C THR A 119 -4.44 -8.41 -1.86
N PRO A 120 -4.54 -9.06 -3.04
CA PRO A 120 -4.22 -10.48 -3.16
C PRO A 120 -2.75 -10.79 -2.81
N ILE A 121 -1.81 -9.90 -3.13
CA ILE A 121 -0.39 -10.05 -2.77
C ILE A 121 -0.21 -10.02 -1.25
N GLN A 122 -0.88 -9.07 -0.59
CA GLN A 122 -0.85 -8.97 0.86
C GLN A 122 -1.49 -10.19 1.54
N ASP A 123 -2.57 -10.72 0.97
CA ASP A 123 -3.24 -11.92 1.46
C ASP A 123 -2.34 -13.17 1.37
N GLU A 124 -1.60 -13.32 0.27
CA GLU A 124 -0.63 -14.40 0.11
C GLU A 124 0.50 -14.32 1.16
N ILE A 125 1.06 -13.12 1.36
CA ILE A 125 2.10 -12.90 2.38
C ILE A 125 1.52 -13.16 3.77
N TYR A 126 0.31 -12.67 4.07
CA TYR A 126 -0.34 -12.91 5.36
C TYR A 126 -0.53 -14.40 5.63
N ASN A 127 -1.01 -15.16 4.64
CA ASN A 127 -1.19 -16.60 4.76
C ASN A 127 0.15 -17.33 5.01
N ALA A 128 1.21 -16.93 4.31
CA ALA A 128 2.55 -17.48 4.54
C ALA A 128 3.06 -17.18 5.96
N VAL A 129 2.89 -15.93 6.43
CA VAL A 129 3.25 -15.53 7.81
C VAL A 129 2.44 -16.31 8.84
N LYS A 130 1.13 -16.46 8.61
CA LYS A 130 0.24 -17.21 9.50
C LYS A 130 0.67 -18.67 9.62
N ASP A 131 0.92 -19.34 8.51
CA ASP A 131 1.34 -20.74 8.50
C ASP A 131 2.67 -20.95 9.25
N ILE A 132 3.65 -20.03 9.05
CA ILE A 132 4.93 -20.06 9.76
C ILE A 132 4.69 -19.85 11.26
N SER A 133 3.81 -18.92 11.62
CA SER A 133 3.47 -18.62 13.01
C SER A 133 2.85 -19.83 13.71
N ASP A 134 1.89 -20.48 13.05
CA ASP A 134 1.24 -21.68 13.57
C ASP A 134 2.26 -22.83 13.79
N GLN A 135 3.19 -23.02 12.86
CA GLN A 135 4.21 -24.06 12.95
C GLN A 135 5.27 -23.80 14.03
N ARG A 136 5.63 -22.53 14.24
CA ARG A 136 6.70 -22.12 15.15
C ARG A 136 6.20 -21.67 16.51
N GLY A 137 4.88 -21.52 16.67
CA GLY A 137 4.25 -21.05 17.90
C GLY A 137 4.49 -19.56 18.16
N TYR A 138 4.55 -18.73 17.12
CA TYR A 138 4.59 -17.29 17.29
C TYR A 138 3.20 -16.78 17.66
N SER A 139 3.12 -16.02 18.76
CA SER A 139 1.89 -15.38 19.22
C SER A 139 1.65 -14.03 18.56
N LEU A 140 2.73 -13.42 18.04
CA LEU A 140 2.70 -12.11 17.42
C LEU A 140 3.81 -12.01 16.36
N VAL A 141 3.46 -11.44 15.21
CA VAL A 141 4.43 -11.05 14.17
C VAL A 141 4.25 -9.57 13.88
N ILE A 142 5.34 -8.82 13.91
CA ILE A 142 5.32 -7.36 13.76
C ILE A 142 6.08 -6.98 12.49
N ASP A 143 5.47 -6.15 11.66
CA ASP A 143 6.14 -5.57 10.50
C ASP A 143 7.13 -4.48 10.93
N ARG A 144 8.43 -4.79 10.80
CA ARG A 144 9.52 -3.86 11.14
C ARG A 144 9.72 -2.74 10.12
N SER A 145 9.20 -2.89 8.90
CA SER A 145 9.28 -1.86 7.85
C SER A 145 8.27 -0.73 8.07
N SER A 146 7.24 -0.99 8.89
CA SER A 146 6.22 0.00 9.21
C SER A 146 6.72 1.03 10.23
N ASN A 147 6.69 2.31 9.87
CA ASN A 147 7.00 3.40 10.82
C ASN A 147 6.06 3.43 12.03
N ALA A 148 4.84 2.88 11.89
CA ALA A 148 3.86 2.81 12.97
C ALA A 148 4.25 1.80 14.06
N ALA A 149 5.08 0.81 13.74
CA ALA A 149 5.51 -0.22 14.69
C ALA A 149 6.50 0.30 15.76
N GLY A 150 7.18 1.41 15.50
CA GLY A 150 8.13 2.03 16.45
C GLY A 150 9.30 1.14 16.88
N ILE A 151 9.67 0.15 16.06
CA ILE A 151 10.75 -0.79 16.39
C ILE A 151 12.09 -0.09 16.18
N ILE A 152 12.84 0.12 17.28
CA ILE A 152 14.18 0.71 17.25
C ILE A 152 15.24 -0.36 16.94
N TYR A 153 15.05 -1.57 17.46
CA TYR A 153 15.96 -2.70 17.27
C TYR A 153 15.19 -4.01 17.22
N GLY A 154 15.58 -4.88 16.28
CA GLY A 154 15.11 -6.25 16.17
C GLY A 154 16.27 -7.18 15.84
N SER A 155 16.45 -8.22 16.64
CA SER A 155 17.48 -9.23 16.37
C SER A 155 17.18 -9.96 15.05
N PRO A 156 18.20 -10.18 14.18
CA PRO A 156 18.02 -11.01 12.98
C PRO A 156 17.50 -12.43 13.27
N LYS A 157 17.70 -12.93 14.50
CA LYS A 157 17.26 -14.26 14.92
C LYS A 157 15.72 -14.40 15.00
N VAL A 158 15.00 -13.29 15.16
CA VAL A 158 13.53 -13.26 15.22
C VAL A 158 12.90 -12.74 13.92
N ASP A 159 13.72 -12.41 12.93
CA ASP A 159 13.27 -11.96 11.60
C ASP A 159 12.98 -13.19 10.72
N ILE A 160 11.71 -13.32 10.31
CA ILE A 160 11.24 -14.44 9.49
C ILE A 160 11.05 -14.08 8.01
N SER A 161 11.48 -12.89 7.57
CA SER A 161 11.24 -12.38 6.21
C SER A 161 11.74 -13.35 5.13
N ASN A 162 12.94 -13.91 5.30
CA ASN A 162 13.50 -14.88 4.38
C ASN A 162 12.71 -16.20 4.34
N GLU A 163 12.18 -16.62 5.49
CA GLU A 163 11.35 -17.82 5.59
C GLU A 163 10.00 -17.62 4.88
N VAL A 164 9.43 -16.42 5.00
CA VAL A 164 8.22 -16.02 4.25
C VAL A 164 8.50 -16.05 2.75
N LEU A 165 9.61 -15.46 2.27
CA LEU A 165 9.99 -15.51 0.85
C LEU A 165 10.14 -16.96 0.35
N GLN A 166 10.81 -17.81 1.12
CA GLN A 166 10.96 -19.21 0.77
C GLN A 166 9.61 -19.93 0.66
N LYS A 167 8.69 -19.66 1.60
CA LYS A 167 7.35 -20.25 1.59
C LYS A 167 6.52 -19.77 0.39
N LEU A 168 6.71 -18.52 -0.04
CA LEU A 168 6.10 -17.98 -1.26
C LEU A 168 6.76 -18.50 -2.54
N GLY A 169 7.84 -19.29 -2.45
CA GLY A 169 8.56 -19.83 -3.60
C GLY A 169 9.58 -18.88 -4.22
N TYR A 170 9.92 -17.78 -3.54
CA TYR A 170 10.89 -16.80 -4.04
C TYR A 170 12.30 -17.12 -3.52
N SER A 171 13.29 -17.10 -4.45
CA SER A 171 14.71 -17.24 -4.07
C SER A 171 15.22 -15.90 -3.54
N TYR A 172 15.78 -15.92 -2.34
CA TYR A 172 16.56 -14.79 -1.82
C TYR A 172 18.06 -15.14 -1.98
N GLN A 173 18.73 -14.38 -2.80
CA GLN A 173 20.20 -14.33 -2.86
C GLN A 173 20.66 -12.99 -2.30
#